data_be41863bf10e2fc534472307cff521c0
#
_entry.id   be41863bf10e2fc534472307cff521c0
#
_cell.length_a   1.000
_cell.length_b   1.000
_cell.length_c   1.000
_cell.angle_alpha   90.00
_cell.angle_beta   90.00
_cell.angle_gamma   90.00
#
_symmetry.space_group_name_H-M   'P 1'
#
loop_
_entity.id
_entity.type
_entity.pdbx_description
1 polymer ?
#
loop_
_entity_poly.entity_id
_entity_poly.type
_entity_poly.pdbx_seq_one_letter_code
_entity_poly.pdbx_strand_id
1 'polypeptide(L)'
;MKPHEPTSELAALERKAIDAQQRGLQQEAIDTWARIVSLQPDHVVGLSHLGQTAYQQGDFEAARVAFQRVAAADGKSPRQWINVALACQHLGDPKGEESALFKALAVDPYDLLALVLRGNLQERLGMLAQAASSYGAAASVAPPMDRLPPDLRQAVSHARAYCDQYNRSLAAFLDLKLEPQLRDCGPAALDRFKLSVDILVGRKERFDPRPMRYFMPQLPVIEFFERSSFPWLDAVEAQWGAIRDEFLAVLRADQGFTPYITYGADQPVAQWAELNHSPRWSAFHLVKEGARVEENASRCPTTMAAWSQTPWPDQAGRTPVAMYSVLKPRTRIPPHVGASNCRLVTHLPLIVPAGCRFRVGNQTREWVPGKAWVFDDTIEHEAWNDSDELRVVLIFDTWHPMLSPEERRMVTALNAALNAYNTSSSADYDV
;
A
#
# COMPACT_ATOMS: atom_id res chain seq x y z
N MET A 1 22.61 -49.99 -44.75
CA MET A 1 23.24 -49.46 -43.52
C MET A 1 22.15 -48.75 -42.75
N LYS A 2 21.70 -49.29 -41.61
CA LYS A 2 20.78 -48.59 -40.69
C LYS A 2 21.54 -47.45 -40.06
N PRO A 3 20.96 -46.24 -39.89
CA PRO A 3 21.58 -45.20 -39.11
C PRO A 3 21.68 -45.63 -37.64
N HIS A 4 22.89 -45.65 -37.11
CA HIS A 4 23.15 -45.93 -35.68
C HIS A 4 22.39 -44.88 -34.85
N GLU A 5 21.61 -45.38 -33.87
CA GLU A 5 20.90 -44.59 -32.89
C GLU A 5 21.87 -43.87 -31.95
N PRO A 6 22.05 -42.54 -32.06
CA PRO A 6 22.84 -41.76 -31.10
C PRO A 6 22.23 -41.75 -29.70
N THR A 7 20.97 -42.11 -29.58
CA THR A 7 20.15 -41.98 -28.34
C THR A 7 20.51 -42.96 -27.24
N SER A 8 21.05 -44.16 -27.57
CA SER A 8 21.33 -45.16 -26.53
C SER A 8 22.68 -44.96 -25.83
N GLU A 9 23.74 -44.52 -26.60
CA GLU A 9 25.06 -44.23 -26.04
C GLU A 9 25.04 -42.98 -25.13
N LEU A 10 24.41 -41.90 -25.56
CA LEU A 10 24.26 -40.68 -24.79
C LEU A 10 23.49 -40.93 -23.49
N ALA A 11 22.37 -41.62 -23.53
CA ALA A 11 21.60 -41.97 -22.34
C ALA A 11 22.36 -42.87 -21.37
N ALA A 12 23.24 -43.74 -21.85
CA ALA A 12 24.12 -44.54 -21.01
C ALA A 12 25.22 -43.71 -20.32
N LEU A 13 25.81 -42.77 -21.07
CA LEU A 13 26.80 -41.81 -20.54
C LEU A 13 26.17 -40.87 -19.52
N GLU A 14 24.97 -40.35 -19.76
CA GLU A 14 24.25 -39.49 -18.78
C GLU A 14 24.02 -40.21 -17.47
N ARG A 15 23.52 -41.47 -17.52
CA ARG A 15 23.34 -42.29 -16.30
C ARG A 15 24.65 -42.51 -15.57
N LYS A 16 25.73 -42.79 -16.33
CA LYS A 16 27.07 -42.95 -15.74
C LYS A 16 27.57 -41.68 -15.06
N ALA A 17 27.39 -40.52 -15.69
CA ALA A 17 27.79 -39.24 -15.14
C ALA A 17 27.03 -38.90 -13.86
N ILE A 18 25.71 -39.13 -13.84
CA ILE A 18 24.85 -38.90 -12.67
C ILE A 18 25.24 -39.85 -11.53
N ASP A 19 25.45 -41.15 -11.83
CA ASP A 19 25.93 -42.13 -10.83
C ASP A 19 27.28 -41.72 -10.21
N ALA A 20 28.22 -41.32 -11.02
CA ALA A 20 29.52 -40.82 -10.58
C ALA A 20 29.37 -39.58 -9.66
N GLN A 21 28.48 -38.65 -9.98
CA GLN A 21 28.18 -37.51 -9.13
C GLN A 21 27.57 -37.91 -7.78
N GLN A 22 26.57 -38.80 -7.78
CA GLN A 22 25.92 -39.30 -6.55
C GLN A 22 26.91 -40.02 -5.62
N ARG A 23 27.91 -40.69 -6.20
CA ARG A 23 28.97 -41.40 -5.45
C ARG A 23 30.16 -40.51 -5.07
N GLY A 24 30.15 -39.21 -5.44
CA GLY A 24 31.22 -38.26 -5.14
C GLY A 24 32.49 -38.46 -5.99
N LEU A 25 32.40 -39.21 -7.08
CA LEU A 25 33.49 -39.48 -8.03
C LEU A 25 33.64 -38.32 -9.02
N GLN A 26 34.07 -37.14 -8.52
CA GLN A 26 34.05 -35.87 -9.26
C GLN A 26 34.78 -35.94 -10.60
N GLN A 27 35.99 -36.51 -10.64
CA GLN A 27 36.77 -36.58 -11.90
C GLN A 27 36.09 -37.44 -12.96
N GLU A 28 35.54 -38.61 -12.57
CA GLU A 28 34.81 -39.46 -13.47
C GLU A 28 33.55 -38.80 -14.02
N ALA A 29 32.85 -38.03 -13.18
CA ALA A 29 31.68 -37.26 -13.62
C ALA A 29 32.07 -36.19 -14.65
N ILE A 30 33.13 -35.40 -14.38
CA ILE A 30 33.68 -34.38 -15.29
C ILE A 30 34.05 -35.00 -16.65
N ASP A 31 34.83 -36.07 -16.65
CA ASP A 31 35.30 -36.73 -17.86
C ASP A 31 34.11 -37.28 -18.67
N THR A 32 33.11 -37.83 -17.97
CA THR A 32 31.90 -38.35 -18.64
C THR A 32 31.05 -37.22 -19.23
N TRP A 33 30.85 -36.12 -18.50
CA TRP A 33 30.15 -34.94 -19.06
C TRP A 33 30.90 -34.31 -20.21
N ALA A 34 32.23 -34.22 -20.16
CA ALA A 34 33.07 -33.75 -21.26
C ALA A 34 32.93 -34.65 -22.52
N ARG A 35 32.90 -35.96 -22.32
CA ARG A 35 32.60 -36.90 -23.41
C ARG A 35 31.26 -36.69 -24.06
N ILE A 36 30.19 -36.49 -23.26
CA ILE A 36 28.84 -36.16 -23.73
C ILE A 36 28.86 -34.90 -24.56
N VAL A 37 29.47 -33.79 -24.07
CA VAL A 37 29.58 -32.54 -24.78
C VAL A 37 30.43 -32.64 -26.04
N SER A 38 31.43 -33.55 -26.11
CA SER A 38 32.19 -33.82 -27.30
C SER A 38 31.37 -34.54 -28.40
N LEU A 39 30.41 -35.38 -27.98
CA LEU A 39 29.50 -36.08 -28.91
C LEU A 39 28.33 -35.19 -29.34
N GLN A 40 27.80 -34.42 -28.42
CA GLN A 40 26.72 -33.45 -28.63
C GLN A 40 27.13 -32.09 -28.08
N PRO A 41 27.71 -31.20 -28.88
CA PRO A 41 28.24 -29.93 -28.42
C PRO A 41 27.26 -29.02 -27.68
N ASP A 42 25.96 -29.03 -28.00
CA ASP A 42 24.93 -28.20 -27.36
C ASP A 42 24.11 -28.94 -26.30
N HIS A 43 24.69 -29.99 -25.69
CA HIS A 43 24.06 -30.77 -24.66
C HIS A 43 23.90 -29.94 -23.36
N VAL A 44 22.73 -29.38 -23.13
CA VAL A 44 22.44 -28.40 -22.08
C VAL A 44 22.83 -28.89 -20.68
N VAL A 45 22.48 -30.16 -20.34
CA VAL A 45 22.79 -30.72 -19.02
C VAL A 45 24.30 -30.88 -18.82
N GLY A 46 25.01 -31.45 -19.79
CA GLY A 46 26.46 -31.60 -19.73
C GLY A 46 27.20 -30.26 -19.62
N LEU A 47 26.82 -29.28 -20.44
CA LEU A 47 27.36 -27.94 -20.35
C LEU A 47 27.08 -27.26 -19.02
N SER A 48 25.86 -27.45 -18.44
CA SER A 48 25.53 -26.90 -17.13
C SER A 48 26.43 -27.49 -16.01
N HIS A 49 26.64 -28.81 -16.03
CA HIS A 49 27.53 -29.46 -15.07
C HIS A 49 28.98 -29.05 -15.23
N LEU A 50 29.51 -29.00 -16.46
CA LEU A 50 30.87 -28.55 -16.71
C LEU A 50 31.06 -27.07 -16.30
N GLY A 51 30.08 -26.21 -16.63
CA GLY A 51 30.12 -24.80 -16.21
C GLY A 51 30.09 -24.64 -14.71
N GLN A 52 29.24 -25.39 -14.00
CA GLN A 52 29.19 -25.37 -12.54
C GLN A 52 30.48 -25.86 -11.91
N THR A 53 31.06 -26.92 -12.44
CA THR A 53 32.37 -27.46 -11.96
C THR A 53 33.50 -26.48 -12.19
N ALA A 54 33.60 -25.90 -13.40
CA ALA A 54 34.59 -24.89 -13.71
C ALA A 54 34.47 -23.67 -12.77
N TYR A 55 33.24 -23.21 -12.50
CA TYR A 55 32.98 -22.11 -11.57
C TYR A 55 33.46 -22.46 -10.15
N GLN A 56 33.17 -23.66 -9.64
CA GLN A 56 33.65 -24.11 -8.33
C GLN A 56 35.15 -24.26 -8.24
N GLN A 57 35.84 -24.58 -9.34
CA GLN A 57 37.28 -24.68 -9.43
C GLN A 57 37.99 -23.34 -9.65
N GLY A 58 37.21 -22.24 -9.83
CA GLY A 58 37.76 -20.91 -10.08
C GLY A 58 38.12 -20.64 -11.56
N ASP A 59 37.82 -21.57 -12.47
CA ASP A 59 37.94 -21.33 -13.91
C ASP A 59 36.69 -20.61 -14.46
N PHE A 60 36.62 -19.33 -14.13
CA PHE A 60 35.46 -18.49 -14.47
C PHE A 60 35.33 -18.26 -15.97
N GLU A 61 36.41 -18.35 -16.75
CA GLU A 61 36.33 -18.21 -18.21
C GLU A 61 35.69 -19.46 -18.83
N ALA A 62 36.09 -20.66 -18.45
CA ALA A 62 35.45 -21.89 -18.90
C ALA A 62 33.99 -21.96 -18.44
N ALA A 63 33.71 -21.52 -17.21
CA ALA A 63 32.34 -21.42 -16.69
C ALA A 63 31.48 -20.47 -17.52
N ARG A 64 31.99 -19.28 -17.83
CA ARG A 64 31.31 -18.26 -18.65
C ARG A 64 30.93 -18.82 -20.02
N VAL A 65 31.91 -19.45 -20.70
CA VAL A 65 31.68 -20.04 -22.03
C VAL A 65 30.62 -21.15 -21.99
N ALA A 66 30.69 -22.05 -21.01
CA ALA A 66 29.73 -23.13 -20.83
C ALA A 66 28.32 -22.58 -20.57
N PHE A 67 28.16 -21.64 -19.61
CA PHE A 67 26.87 -21.04 -19.29
C PHE A 67 26.28 -20.22 -20.44
N GLN A 68 27.11 -19.52 -21.24
CA GLN A 68 26.64 -18.81 -22.44
C GLN A 68 26.05 -19.77 -23.47
N ARG A 69 26.64 -20.94 -23.68
CA ARG A 69 26.11 -21.97 -24.59
C ARG A 69 24.80 -22.55 -24.06
N VAL A 70 24.73 -22.83 -22.76
CA VAL A 70 23.47 -23.24 -22.13
C VAL A 70 22.38 -22.18 -22.30
N ALA A 71 22.69 -20.93 -22.01
CA ALA A 71 21.74 -19.83 -22.12
C ALA A 71 21.27 -19.58 -23.58
N ALA A 72 22.14 -19.82 -24.56
CA ALA A 72 21.79 -19.74 -25.97
C ALA A 72 20.86 -20.89 -26.44
N ALA A 73 21.05 -22.09 -25.87
CA ALA A 73 20.24 -23.28 -26.16
C ALA A 73 18.89 -23.30 -25.41
N ASP A 74 18.88 -22.84 -24.16
CA ASP A 74 17.70 -22.78 -23.29
C ASP A 74 17.33 -21.32 -22.97
N GLY A 75 16.91 -20.57 -23.97
CA GLY A 75 16.59 -19.13 -23.85
C GLY A 75 15.40 -18.78 -22.94
N LYS A 76 14.86 -19.74 -22.19
CA LYS A 76 13.64 -19.56 -21.36
C LYS A 76 13.89 -19.40 -19.87
N SER A 77 15.13 -19.59 -19.39
CA SER A 77 15.48 -19.53 -17.98
C SER A 77 16.42 -18.34 -17.70
N PRO A 78 16.05 -17.41 -16.79
CA PRO A 78 16.92 -16.31 -16.39
C PRO A 78 18.18 -16.83 -15.70
N ARG A 79 18.09 -17.99 -15.03
CA ARG A 79 19.16 -18.57 -14.21
C ARG A 79 20.46 -18.76 -14.98
N GLN A 80 20.40 -19.15 -16.25
CA GLN A 80 21.63 -19.38 -17.04
C GLN A 80 22.35 -18.06 -17.33
N TRP A 81 21.61 -17.01 -17.64
CA TRP A 81 22.17 -15.68 -17.80
C TRP A 81 22.73 -15.10 -16.48
N ILE A 82 22.09 -15.42 -15.33
CA ILE A 82 22.61 -15.08 -14.01
C ILE A 82 23.96 -15.78 -13.76
N ASN A 83 24.08 -17.06 -14.12
CA ASN A 83 25.35 -17.78 -14.00
C ASN A 83 26.45 -17.15 -14.89
N VAL A 84 26.11 -16.70 -16.09
CA VAL A 84 27.04 -15.92 -16.94
C VAL A 84 27.48 -14.64 -16.26
N ALA A 85 26.52 -13.90 -15.67
CA ALA A 85 26.81 -12.65 -14.97
C ALA A 85 27.74 -12.86 -13.78
N LEU A 86 27.51 -13.91 -12.97
CA LEU A 86 28.37 -14.27 -11.85
C LEU A 86 29.80 -14.64 -12.30
N ALA A 87 29.94 -15.37 -13.40
CA ALA A 87 31.24 -15.66 -13.97
C ALA A 87 31.96 -14.39 -14.46
N CYS A 88 31.24 -13.50 -15.17
CA CYS A 88 31.77 -12.19 -15.57
C CYS A 88 32.18 -11.31 -14.39
N GLN A 89 31.45 -11.36 -13.30
CA GLN A 89 31.78 -10.64 -12.04
C GLN A 89 33.15 -11.07 -11.52
N HIS A 90 33.40 -12.37 -11.44
CA HIS A 90 34.69 -12.90 -11.00
C HIS A 90 35.83 -12.60 -11.96
N LEU A 91 35.55 -12.49 -13.26
CA LEU A 91 36.55 -12.11 -14.27
C LEU A 91 36.82 -10.60 -14.27
N GLY A 92 36.07 -9.79 -13.52
CA GLY A 92 36.22 -8.35 -13.57
C GLY A 92 35.73 -7.75 -14.91
N ASP A 93 34.76 -8.40 -15.57
CA ASP A 93 34.16 -7.94 -16.83
C ASP A 93 32.77 -7.32 -16.57
N PRO A 94 32.69 -6.03 -16.17
CA PRO A 94 31.42 -5.39 -15.85
C PRO A 94 30.50 -5.25 -17.07
N LYS A 95 31.06 -5.17 -18.29
CA LYS A 95 30.23 -5.10 -19.53
C LYS A 95 29.58 -6.45 -19.84
N GLY A 96 30.32 -7.53 -19.68
CA GLY A 96 29.78 -8.88 -19.81
C GLY A 96 28.73 -9.17 -18.74
N GLU A 97 28.97 -8.77 -17.50
CA GLU A 97 28.03 -8.87 -16.37
C GLU A 97 26.73 -8.11 -16.67
N GLU A 98 26.82 -6.84 -17.10
CA GLU A 98 25.65 -6.00 -17.43
C GLU A 98 24.83 -6.62 -18.57
N SER A 99 25.51 -7.07 -19.65
CA SER A 99 24.84 -7.71 -20.77
C SER A 99 24.11 -9.00 -20.38
N ALA A 100 24.73 -9.81 -19.51
CA ALA A 100 24.11 -11.03 -19.03
C ALA A 100 22.91 -10.76 -18.14
N LEU A 101 23.01 -9.81 -17.21
CA LEU A 101 21.89 -9.40 -16.34
C LEU A 101 20.75 -8.79 -17.14
N PHE A 102 21.05 -7.99 -18.17
CA PHE A 102 20.03 -7.50 -19.10
C PHE A 102 19.25 -8.64 -19.76
N LYS A 103 19.95 -9.67 -20.24
CA LYS A 103 19.32 -10.85 -20.87
C LYS A 103 18.52 -11.66 -19.84
N ALA A 104 19.00 -11.81 -18.60
CA ALA A 104 18.25 -12.46 -17.54
C ALA A 104 16.92 -11.76 -17.26
N LEU A 105 16.95 -10.43 -17.14
CA LEU A 105 15.76 -9.60 -16.89
C LEU A 105 14.86 -9.44 -18.13
N ALA A 106 15.39 -9.65 -19.35
CA ALA A 106 14.56 -9.74 -20.54
C ALA A 106 13.72 -11.04 -20.57
N VAL A 107 14.21 -12.11 -19.95
CA VAL A 107 13.44 -13.36 -19.77
C VAL A 107 12.44 -13.24 -18.63
N ASP A 108 12.86 -12.74 -17.47
CA ASP A 108 12.00 -12.49 -16.31
C ASP A 108 12.36 -11.12 -15.67
N PRO A 109 11.55 -10.07 -15.94
CA PRO A 109 11.76 -8.75 -15.34
C PRO A 109 11.62 -8.69 -13.81
N TYR A 110 11.02 -9.72 -13.21
CA TYR A 110 10.75 -9.83 -11.78
C TYR A 110 11.71 -10.77 -11.05
N ASP A 111 12.73 -11.31 -11.73
CA ASP A 111 13.72 -12.17 -11.07
C ASP A 111 14.50 -11.39 -10.00
N LEU A 112 14.22 -11.74 -8.74
CA LEU A 112 14.77 -11.05 -7.56
C LEU A 112 16.30 -11.07 -7.56
N LEU A 113 16.92 -12.22 -7.90
CA LEU A 113 18.38 -12.36 -7.86
C LEU A 113 19.03 -11.53 -8.96
N ALA A 114 18.49 -11.53 -10.17
CA ALA A 114 18.98 -10.71 -11.27
C ALA A 114 18.89 -9.21 -10.96
N LEU A 115 17.78 -8.75 -10.33
CA LEU A 115 17.60 -7.36 -9.89
C LEU A 115 18.65 -6.97 -8.83
N VAL A 116 18.85 -7.82 -7.83
CA VAL A 116 19.87 -7.60 -6.79
C VAL A 116 21.26 -7.53 -7.39
N LEU A 117 21.63 -8.49 -8.25
CA LEU A 117 22.96 -8.51 -8.88
C LEU A 117 23.20 -7.29 -9.78
N ARG A 118 22.16 -6.82 -10.49
CA ARG A 118 22.26 -5.58 -11.26
C ARG A 118 22.48 -4.38 -10.36
N GLY A 119 21.77 -4.30 -9.22
CA GLY A 119 22.04 -3.28 -8.20
C GLY A 119 23.46 -3.32 -7.68
N ASN A 120 23.97 -4.51 -7.35
CA ASN A 120 25.35 -4.70 -6.88
C ASN A 120 26.39 -4.24 -7.92
N LEU A 121 26.19 -4.57 -9.20
CA LEU A 121 27.07 -4.11 -10.28
C LEU A 121 27.07 -2.59 -10.37
N GLN A 122 25.90 -1.97 -10.39
CA GLN A 122 25.74 -0.52 -10.52
C GLN A 122 26.33 0.22 -9.31
N GLU A 123 26.17 -0.33 -8.09
CA GLU A 123 26.79 0.19 -6.87
C GLU A 123 28.32 0.16 -6.97
N ARG A 124 28.92 -0.97 -7.38
CA ARG A 124 30.38 -1.08 -7.59
C ARG A 124 30.90 -0.10 -8.63
N LEU A 125 30.10 0.24 -9.64
CA LEU A 125 30.44 1.21 -10.68
C LEU A 125 30.15 2.67 -10.28
N GLY A 126 29.64 2.93 -9.07
CA GLY A 126 29.29 4.27 -8.61
C GLY A 126 28.07 4.88 -9.30
N MET A 127 27.23 4.06 -9.94
CA MET A 127 26.03 4.48 -10.67
C MET A 127 24.86 4.62 -9.70
N LEU A 128 24.90 5.61 -8.81
CA LEU A 128 24.06 5.71 -7.62
C LEU A 128 22.54 5.63 -7.92
N ALA A 129 22.07 6.38 -8.90
CA ALA A 129 20.65 6.43 -9.24
C ALA A 129 20.15 5.11 -9.86
N GLN A 130 20.96 4.50 -10.73
CA GLN A 130 20.65 3.22 -11.34
C GLN A 130 20.65 2.09 -10.29
N ALA A 131 21.64 2.08 -9.40
CA ALA A 131 21.69 1.13 -8.28
C ALA A 131 20.44 1.25 -7.40
N ALA A 132 20.04 2.47 -7.01
CA ALA A 132 18.83 2.70 -6.25
C ALA A 132 17.57 2.21 -6.99
N SER A 133 17.50 2.41 -8.31
CA SER A 133 16.39 1.92 -9.14
C SER A 133 16.33 0.38 -9.17
N SER A 134 17.46 -0.29 -9.37
CA SER A 134 17.53 -1.76 -9.41
C SER A 134 17.22 -2.38 -8.05
N TYR A 135 17.75 -1.81 -6.98
CA TYR A 135 17.46 -2.24 -5.61
C TYR A 135 16.02 -1.96 -5.20
N GLY A 136 15.44 -0.84 -5.63
CA GLY A 136 14.03 -0.52 -5.42
C GLY A 136 13.11 -1.54 -6.10
N ALA A 137 13.44 -1.93 -7.34
CA ALA A 137 12.73 -3.00 -8.04
C ALA A 137 12.87 -4.34 -7.30
N ALA A 138 14.08 -4.71 -6.85
CA ALA A 138 14.30 -5.91 -6.05
C ALA A 138 13.47 -5.90 -4.75
N ALA A 139 13.46 -4.78 -4.03
CA ALA A 139 12.69 -4.64 -2.79
C ALA A 139 11.18 -4.75 -3.00
N SER A 140 10.67 -4.30 -4.17
CA SER A 140 9.23 -4.34 -4.50
C SER A 140 8.73 -5.73 -4.88
N VAL A 141 9.59 -6.57 -5.50
CA VAL A 141 9.22 -7.94 -5.89
C VAL A 141 9.56 -8.98 -4.82
N ALA A 142 10.33 -8.60 -3.80
CA ALA A 142 10.75 -9.51 -2.74
C ALA A 142 9.55 -10.01 -1.93
N PRO A 143 9.42 -11.34 -1.71
CA PRO A 143 8.43 -11.87 -0.79
C PRO A 143 8.71 -11.40 0.66
N PRO A 144 7.78 -11.66 1.59
CA PRO A 144 8.01 -11.40 3.01
C PRO A 144 9.34 -11.96 3.50
N MET A 145 10.05 -11.18 4.33
CA MET A 145 11.44 -11.46 4.73
C MET A 145 11.63 -12.82 5.41
N ASP A 146 10.62 -13.29 6.13
CA ASP A 146 10.59 -14.61 6.78
C ASP A 146 10.58 -15.78 5.80
N ARG A 147 10.14 -15.55 4.56
CA ARG A 147 10.09 -16.54 3.48
C ARG A 147 11.35 -16.57 2.62
N LEU A 148 12.28 -15.63 2.81
CA LEU A 148 13.52 -15.56 2.04
C LEU A 148 14.60 -16.46 2.64
N PRO A 149 15.42 -17.15 1.79
CA PRO A 149 16.67 -17.75 2.21
C PRO A 149 17.60 -16.70 2.86
N PRO A 150 18.50 -17.10 3.78
CA PRO A 150 19.35 -16.15 4.52
C PRO A 150 20.12 -15.18 3.62
N ASP A 151 20.76 -15.69 2.55
CA ASP A 151 21.58 -14.87 1.64
C ASP A 151 20.73 -13.84 0.89
N LEU A 152 19.56 -14.24 0.36
CA LEU A 152 18.64 -13.30 -0.29
C LEU A 152 18.03 -12.32 0.71
N ARG A 153 17.77 -12.74 1.94
CA ARG A 153 17.31 -11.85 3.02
C ARG A 153 18.33 -10.73 3.28
N GLN A 154 19.62 -11.09 3.39
CA GLN A 154 20.68 -10.11 3.55
C GLN A 154 20.76 -9.17 2.36
N ALA A 155 20.71 -9.70 1.14
CA ALA A 155 20.73 -8.90 -0.08
C ALA A 155 19.55 -7.93 -0.22
N VAL A 156 18.33 -8.36 0.11
CA VAL A 156 17.14 -7.49 0.11
C VAL A 156 17.24 -6.46 1.24
N SER A 157 17.79 -6.82 2.40
CA SER A 157 18.04 -5.85 3.49
C SER A 157 19.01 -4.76 3.06
N HIS A 158 20.11 -5.14 2.40
CA HIS A 158 21.07 -4.20 1.82
C HIS A 158 20.40 -3.30 0.77
N ALA A 159 19.65 -3.88 -0.15
CA ALA A 159 18.92 -3.14 -1.18
C ALA A 159 18.00 -2.04 -0.60
N ARG A 160 17.23 -2.37 0.44
CA ARG A 160 16.37 -1.41 1.15
C ARG A 160 17.19 -0.30 1.82
N ALA A 161 18.24 -0.68 2.56
CA ALA A 161 19.12 0.29 3.23
C ALA A 161 19.79 1.25 2.25
N TYR A 162 20.20 0.74 1.07
CA TYR A 162 20.79 1.55 0.00
C TYR A 162 19.77 2.56 -0.56
N CYS A 163 18.54 2.11 -0.86
CA CYS A 163 17.47 3.00 -1.31
C CYS A 163 17.18 4.11 -0.28
N ASP A 164 17.10 3.77 1.00
CA ASP A 164 16.87 4.73 2.08
C ASP A 164 18.02 5.76 2.16
N GLN A 165 19.26 5.31 2.01
CA GLN A 165 20.41 6.22 2.02
C GLN A 165 20.43 7.12 0.79
N TYR A 166 20.15 6.57 -0.40
CA TYR A 166 20.04 7.34 -1.64
C TYR A 166 18.94 8.41 -1.53
N ASN A 167 17.76 8.03 -1.05
CA ASN A 167 16.63 8.93 -0.86
C ASN A 167 16.95 10.05 0.14
N ARG A 168 17.64 9.76 1.25
CA ARG A 168 18.11 10.80 2.20
C ARG A 168 19.09 11.75 1.55
N SER A 169 20.03 11.25 0.75
CA SER A 169 21.03 12.10 0.05
C SER A 169 20.37 12.96 -1.02
N LEU A 170 19.43 12.38 -1.79
CA LEU A 170 18.63 13.11 -2.78
C LEU A 170 17.80 14.22 -2.11
N ALA A 171 17.17 13.90 -0.99
CA ALA A 171 16.38 14.84 -0.23
C ALA A 171 17.21 16.05 0.23
N ALA A 172 18.39 15.80 0.82
CA ALA A 172 19.29 16.88 1.24
C ALA A 172 19.77 17.73 0.07
N PHE A 173 20.05 17.11 -1.07
CA PHE A 173 20.44 17.82 -2.30
C PHE A 173 19.29 18.70 -2.82
N LEU A 174 18.07 18.17 -2.87
CA LEU A 174 16.89 18.92 -3.32
C LEU A 174 16.55 20.06 -2.35
N ASP A 175 16.60 19.84 -1.04
CA ASP A 175 16.36 20.87 -0.04
C ASP A 175 17.29 22.07 -0.27
N LEU A 176 18.61 21.81 -0.47
CA LEU A 176 19.59 22.85 -0.75
C LEU A 176 19.35 23.56 -2.09
N LYS A 177 19.03 22.83 -3.14
CA LYS A 177 18.87 23.37 -4.50
C LYS A 177 17.58 24.14 -4.70
N LEU A 178 16.51 23.78 -3.97
CA LEU A 178 15.21 24.40 -4.08
C LEU A 178 15.02 25.59 -3.11
N GLU A 179 15.83 25.66 -2.04
CA GLU A 179 15.70 26.73 -1.04
C GLU A 179 15.62 28.15 -1.62
N PRO A 180 16.45 28.56 -2.62
CA PRO A 180 16.37 29.91 -3.17
C PRO A 180 15.02 30.19 -3.84
N GLN A 181 14.48 29.23 -4.59
CA GLN A 181 13.20 29.39 -5.29
C GLN A 181 12.00 29.37 -4.32
N LEU A 182 12.12 28.65 -3.21
CA LEU A 182 11.07 28.55 -2.20
C LEU A 182 10.91 29.82 -1.36
N ARG A 183 11.95 30.65 -1.26
CA ARG A 183 11.91 31.92 -0.48
C ARG A 183 10.93 32.95 -1.06
N ASP A 184 10.74 32.94 -2.37
CA ASP A 184 9.90 33.93 -3.08
C ASP A 184 8.43 33.48 -3.22
N CYS A 185 8.07 32.27 -2.71
CA CYS A 185 6.75 31.71 -2.85
C CYS A 185 5.89 31.88 -1.59
N GLY A 186 4.59 32.13 -1.76
CA GLY A 186 3.64 32.20 -0.64
C GLY A 186 3.44 30.83 0.08
N PRO A 187 3.15 30.84 1.39
CA PRO A 187 3.12 29.61 2.23
C PRO A 187 2.20 28.51 1.69
N ALA A 188 0.97 28.85 1.26
CA ALA A 188 -0.02 27.86 0.82
C ALA A 188 0.40 27.10 -0.46
N ALA A 189 1.11 27.76 -1.40
CA ALA A 189 1.64 27.10 -2.59
C ALA A 189 2.80 26.14 -2.25
N LEU A 190 3.53 26.45 -1.17
CA LEU A 190 4.69 25.71 -0.72
C LEU A 190 4.32 24.36 -0.08
N ASP A 191 3.23 24.28 0.68
CA ASP A 191 2.89 23.09 1.44
C ASP A 191 2.61 21.90 0.52
N ARG A 192 1.83 22.10 -0.55
CA ARG A 192 1.57 21.06 -1.54
C ARG A 192 2.83 20.65 -2.31
N PHE A 193 3.68 21.63 -2.67
CA PHE A 193 4.94 21.34 -3.35
C PHE A 193 5.91 20.57 -2.43
N LYS A 194 6.09 21.01 -1.18
CA LYS A 194 6.91 20.30 -0.19
C LYS A 194 6.43 18.87 0.02
N LEU A 195 5.11 18.67 0.14
CA LEU A 195 4.53 17.33 0.23
C LEU A 195 4.88 16.47 -0.99
N SER A 196 4.84 17.05 -2.20
CA SER A 196 5.20 16.31 -3.42
C SER A 196 6.68 15.89 -3.43
N VAL A 197 7.58 16.74 -2.94
CA VAL A 197 9.01 16.40 -2.77
C VAL A 197 9.19 15.34 -1.69
N ASP A 198 8.51 15.46 -0.56
CA ASP A 198 8.57 14.45 0.51
C ASP A 198 8.11 13.06 0.04
N ILE A 199 7.07 13.00 -0.80
CA ILE A 199 6.61 11.75 -1.43
C ILE A 199 7.65 11.24 -2.43
N LEU A 200 8.20 12.13 -3.27
CA LEU A 200 9.22 11.77 -4.27
C LEU A 200 10.46 11.12 -3.66
N VAL A 201 10.90 11.63 -2.51
CA VAL A 201 12.11 11.13 -1.80
C VAL A 201 11.78 10.08 -0.74
N GLY A 202 10.52 9.62 -0.64
CA GLY A 202 10.11 8.57 0.29
C GLY A 202 10.06 8.99 1.76
N ARG A 203 10.07 10.29 2.08
CA ARG A 203 9.84 10.80 3.45
C ARG A 203 8.39 10.62 3.90
N LYS A 204 7.46 10.64 2.93
CA LYS A 204 6.02 10.47 3.13
C LYS A 204 5.44 9.50 2.11
N GLU A 205 4.35 8.85 2.48
CA GLU A 205 3.61 7.97 1.59
C GLU A 205 2.63 8.75 0.71
N ARG A 206 2.27 8.18 -0.44
CA ARG A 206 1.17 8.66 -1.25
C ARG A 206 -0.12 8.02 -0.77
N PHE A 207 -1.08 8.84 -0.38
CA PHE A 207 -2.42 8.42 -0.03
C PHE A 207 -3.40 8.78 -1.14
N ASP A 208 -4.09 7.77 -1.66
CA ASP A 208 -5.17 7.94 -2.64
C ASP A 208 -6.52 7.57 -1.98
N PRO A 209 -7.64 8.17 -2.40
CA PRO A 209 -8.97 7.76 -1.98
C PRO A 209 -9.22 6.28 -2.31
N ARG A 210 -9.67 5.50 -1.34
CA ARG A 210 -9.98 4.07 -1.47
C ARG A 210 -11.36 3.77 -0.92
N PRO A 211 -12.44 4.33 -1.51
CA PRO A 211 -13.78 4.13 -1.02
C PRO A 211 -14.19 2.66 -1.07
N MET A 212 -14.78 2.15 0.00
CA MET A 212 -15.17 0.75 0.09
C MET A 212 -16.35 0.37 -0.83
N ARG A 213 -17.16 1.34 -1.31
CA ARG A 213 -18.42 1.05 -2.04
C ARG A 213 -18.55 1.76 -3.38
N TYR A 214 -18.38 3.08 -3.42
CA TYR A 214 -18.61 3.88 -4.61
C TYR A 214 -17.55 4.96 -4.80
N PHE A 215 -16.99 5.02 -6.00
CA PHE A 215 -15.97 5.99 -6.38
C PHE A 215 -16.47 6.87 -7.52
N MET A 216 -16.50 8.18 -7.30
CA MET A 216 -16.72 9.18 -8.32
C MET A 216 -15.36 9.62 -8.87
N PRO A 217 -15.07 9.40 -10.17
CA PRO A 217 -13.80 9.80 -10.77
C PRO A 217 -13.70 11.33 -10.89
N GLN A 218 -12.45 11.81 -11.03
CA GLN A 218 -12.11 13.22 -11.25
C GLN A 218 -12.40 14.18 -10.08
N LEU A 219 -12.77 13.68 -8.91
CA LEU A 219 -12.75 14.50 -7.70
C LEU A 219 -11.29 14.63 -7.20
N PRO A 220 -10.88 15.81 -6.69
CA PRO A 220 -9.52 16.03 -6.25
C PRO A 220 -9.20 15.25 -4.97
N VAL A 221 -7.96 14.80 -4.84
CA VAL A 221 -7.43 14.18 -3.62
C VAL A 221 -7.09 15.28 -2.62
N ILE A 222 -7.96 15.52 -1.65
CA ILE A 222 -7.79 16.56 -0.61
C ILE A 222 -8.03 15.91 0.76
N GLU A 223 -6.98 15.88 1.59
CA GLU A 223 -7.06 15.30 2.93
C GLU A 223 -8.02 16.10 3.82
N PHE A 224 -7.78 17.40 3.96
CA PHE A 224 -8.67 18.34 4.66
C PHE A 224 -9.01 19.49 3.73
N PHE A 225 -10.27 19.77 3.61
CA PHE A 225 -10.79 20.81 2.72
C PHE A 225 -10.64 22.20 3.33
N GLU A 226 -10.43 23.19 2.44
CA GLU A 226 -10.42 24.58 2.84
C GLU A 226 -11.81 25.01 3.32
N ARG A 227 -11.82 25.76 4.40
CA ARG A 227 -13.04 26.24 5.06
C ARG A 227 -13.96 27.06 4.12
N SER A 228 -13.39 27.81 3.19
CA SER A 228 -14.10 28.62 2.20
C SER A 228 -15.05 27.80 1.29
N SER A 229 -14.83 26.49 1.17
CA SER A 229 -15.73 25.59 0.43
C SER A 229 -17.01 25.27 1.18
N PHE A 230 -17.13 25.65 2.45
CA PHE A 230 -18.26 25.30 3.33
C PHE A 230 -18.73 26.54 4.14
N PRO A 231 -19.42 27.51 3.50
CA PRO A 231 -19.82 28.75 4.15
C PRO A 231 -20.81 28.56 5.32
N TRP A 232 -21.47 27.40 5.41
CA TRP A 232 -22.36 27.02 6.48
C TRP A 232 -21.64 26.65 7.79
N LEU A 233 -20.34 26.40 7.79
CA LEU A 233 -19.58 26.03 8.99
C LEU A 233 -19.69 27.07 10.11
N ASP A 234 -19.67 28.36 9.77
CA ASP A 234 -19.77 29.44 10.76
C ASP A 234 -21.10 29.41 11.53
N ALA A 235 -22.20 29.09 10.84
CA ALA A 235 -23.53 28.96 11.45
C ALA A 235 -23.61 27.77 12.40
N VAL A 236 -23.01 26.64 12.05
CA VAL A 236 -22.95 25.43 12.90
C VAL A 236 -22.07 25.68 14.12
N GLU A 237 -20.90 26.28 13.94
CA GLU A 237 -19.97 26.62 15.03
C GLU A 237 -20.58 27.64 16.02
N ALA A 238 -21.39 28.59 15.54
CA ALA A 238 -22.08 29.53 16.40
C ALA A 238 -23.00 28.86 17.42
N GLN A 239 -23.47 27.64 17.13
CA GLN A 239 -24.33 26.84 18.02
C GLN A 239 -23.51 25.89 18.92
N TRP A 240 -22.19 25.88 18.85
CA TRP A 240 -21.33 24.91 19.53
C TRP A 240 -21.63 24.76 21.02
N GLY A 241 -21.84 25.87 21.75
CA GLY A 241 -22.16 25.84 23.18
C GLY A 241 -23.43 25.09 23.49
N ALA A 242 -24.52 25.38 22.77
CA ALA A 242 -25.80 24.72 22.93
C ALA A 242 -25.74 23.23 22.50
N ILE A 243 -25.08 22.93 21.39
CA ILE A 243 -24.82 21.54 20.93
C ILE A 243 -24.07 20.74 21.98
N ARG A 244 -23.03 21.33 22.58
CA ARG A 244 -22.26 20.68 23.66
C ARG A 244 -23.12 20.44 24.90
N ASP A 245 -23.99 21.40 25.27
CA ASP A 245 -24.84 21.28 26.46
C ASP A 245 -25.93 20.21 26.26
N GLU A 246 -26.50 20.08 25.03
CA GLU A 246 -27.37 18.95 24.67
C GLU A 246 -26.63 17.61 24.78
N PHE A 247 -25.39 17.51 24.26
CA PHE A 247 -24.57 16.31 24.42
C PHE A 247 -24.36 15.98 25.93
N LEU A 248 -24.01 16.95 26.76
CA LEU A 248 -23.81 16.73 28.18
C LEU A 248 -25.08 16.26 28.88
N ALA A 249 -26.25 16.71 28.42
CA ALA A 249 -27.53 16.25 28.97
C ALA A 249 -27.82 14.78 28.61
N VAL A 250 -27.55 14.37 27.36
CA VAL A 250 -27.72 12.96 26.95
C VAL A 250 -26.66 12.05 27.58
N LEU A 251 -25.44 12.53 27.79
CA LEU A 251 -24.39 11.78 28.47
C LEU A 251 -24.76 11.48 29.91
N ARG A 252 -25.32 12.45 30.64
CA ARG A 252 -25.79 12.25 32.01
C ARG A 252 -26.93 11.23 32.14
N ALA A 253 -27.77 11.14 31.13
CA ALA A 253 -28.84 10.15 31.07
C ALA A 253 -28.34 8.73 30.75
N ASP A 254 -27.14 8.61 30.22
CA ASP A 254 -26.43 7.36 29.85
C ASP A 254 -27.29 6.37 29.03
N GLN A 255 -28.12 6.90 28.13
CA GLN A 255 -29.04 6.12 27.29
C GLN A 255 -28.89 6.51 25.83
N GLY A 256 -28.96 5.52 24.93
CA GLY A 256 -28.91 5.71 23.48
C GLY A 256 -27.49 5.61 22.89
N PHE A 257 -26.46 5.37 23.72
CA PHE A 257 -25.11 5.11 23.24
C PHE A 257 -24.94 3.64 22.86
N THR A 258 -24.40 3.39 21.68
CA THR A 258 -24.11 2.03 21.19
C THR A 258 -22.64 1.94 20.78
N PRO A 259 -21.97 0.78 20.92
CA PRO A 259 -20.67 0.57 20.32
C PRO A 259 -20.72 0.91 18.83
N TYR A 260 -19.70 1.62 18.32
CA TYR A 260 -19.69 2.03 16.92
C TYR A 260 -19.43 0.86 15.98
N ILE A 261 -18.54 -0.04 16.37
CA ILE A 261 -18.21 -1.27 15.64
C ILE A 261 -18.97 -2.44 16.26
N THR A 262 -19.76 -3.15 15.42
CA THR A 262 -20.62 -4.26 15.84
C THR A 262 -20.66 -5.38 14.79
N TYR A 263 -19.48 -5.88 14.38
CA TYR A 263 -19.38 -7.00 13.45
C TYR A 263 -19.88 -8.30 14.09
N GLY A 264 -20.61 -9.10 13.31
CA GLY A 264 -21.04 -10.43 13.71
C GLY A 264 -19.89 -11.42 13.88
N ALA A 265 -20.16 -12.53 14.56
CA ALA A 265 -19.14 -13.57 14.82
C ALA A 265 -18.62 -14.26 13.54
N ASP A 266 -19.38 -14.18 12.45
CA ASP A 266 -19.07 -14.73 11.12
C ASP A 266 -18.30 -13.75 10.22
N GLN A 267 -18.02 -12.53 10.71
CA GLN A 267 -17.34 -11.50 9.94
C GLN A 267 -15.88 -11.32 10.40
N PRO A 268 -14.94 -11.10 9.47
CA PRO A 268 -13.55 -10.83 9.83
C PRO A 268 -13.43 -9.47 10.50
N VAL A 269 -12.99 -9.44 11.75
CA VAL A 269 -12.84 -8.21 12.53
C VAL A 269 -11.45 -7.59 12.42
N ALA A 270 -10.40 -8.38 12.11
CA ALA A 270 -9.02 -7.92 11.91
C ALA A 270 -8.63 -6.75 12.84
N GLN A 271 -8.38 -5.58 12.25
CA GLN A 271 -7.98 -4.35 12.97
C GLN A 271 -9.02 -3.84 13.99
N TRP A 272 -10.28 -4.27 13.91
CA TRP A 272 -11.36 -3.82 14.77
C TRP A 272 -11.54 -4.65 16.05
N ALA A 273 -10.75 -5.72 16.24
CA ALA A 273 -10.95 -6.69 17.31
C ALA A 273 -11.07 -6.05 18.72
N GLU A 274 -10.27 -5.00 19.01
CA GLU A 274 -10.32 -4.31 20.31
C GLU A 274 -11.53 -3.38 20.49
N LEU A 275 -12.14 -2.95 19.39
CA LEU A 275 -13.25 -2.01 19.37
C LEU A 275 -14.59 -2.68 19.03
N ASN A 276 -14.58 -3.94 18.57
CA ASN A 276 -15.80 -4.66 18.23
C ASN A 276 -16.63 -4.95 19.47
N HIS A 277 -17.89 -4.53 19.44
CA HIS A 277 -18.83 -4.56 20.58
C HIS A 277 -18.32 -3.86 21.85
N SER A 278 -17.33 -2.96 21.70
CA SER A 278 -16.69 -2.29 22.82
C SER A 278 -17.25 -0.88 23.04
N PRO A 279 -17.56 -0.50 24.28
CA PRO A 279 -17.99 0.86 24.60
C PRO A 279 -16.83 1.87 24.61
N ARG A 280 -15.61 1.44 24.26
CA ARG A 280 -14.44 2.34 24.18
C ARG A 280 -14.59 3.36 23.04
N TRP A 281 -15.27 2.97 21.96
CA TRP A 281 -15.73 3.85 20.89
C TRP A 281 -17.23 3.67 20.70
N SER A 282 -18.00 4.67 21.10
CA SER A 282 -19.46 4.64 21.10
C SER A 282 -20.02 5.78 20.25
N ALA A 283 -21.21 5.58 19.73
CA ALA A 283 -21.97 6.56 19.00
C ALA A 283 -23.35 6.79 19.63
N PHE A 284 -23.77 8.05 19.67
CA PHE A 284 -25.14 8.44 19.91
C PHE A 284 -25.69 8.98 18.60
N HIS A 285 -26.37 8.10 17.85
CA HIS A 285 -26.88 8.43 16.53
C HIS A 285 -28.11 9.34 16.63
N LEU A 286 -28.04 10.49 15.96
CA LEU A 286 -29.17 11.40 15.70
C LEU A 286 -29.85 11.05 14.36
N VAL A 287 -29.01 10.72 13.38
CA VAL A 287 -29.41 10.20 12.07
C VAL A 287 -28.51 9.01 11.77
N LYS A 288 -29.10 7.89 11.35
CA LYS A 288 -28.38 6.67 11.01
C LYS A 288 -28.90 6.13 9.70
N GLU A 289 -28.00 5.85 8.76
CA GLU A 289 -28.34 5.26 7.45
C GLU A 289 -29.46 6.01 6.70
N GLY A 290 -29.45 7.35 6.77
CA GLY A 290 -30.45 8.20 6.14
C GLY A 290 -31.75 8.36 6.93
N ALA A 291 -31.90 7.66 8.05
CA ALA A 291 -33.09 7.73 8.89
C ALA A 291 -32.85 8.49 10.19
N ARG A 292 -33.79 9.38 10.55
CA ARG A 292 -33.75 10.07 11.84
C ARG A 292 -34.05 9.08 12.96
N VAL A 293 -33.17 9.02 13.98
CA VAL A 293 -33.35 8.23 15.19
C VAL A 293 -34.18 9.07 16.17
N GLU A 294 -35.50 8.97 16.10
CA GLU A 294 -36.40 9.91 16.76
C GLU A 294 -36.20 9.99 18.27
N GLU A 295 -36.00 8.84 18.94
CA GLU A 295 -35.71 8.77 20.38
C GLU A 295 -34.50 9.64 20.80
N ASN A 296 -33.47 9.65 19.98
CA ASN A 296 -32.25 10.42 20.23
C ASN A 296 -32.36 11.87 19.73
N ALA A 297 -32.86 12.04 18.49
CA ALA A 297 -32.94 13.34 17.84
C ALA A 297 -33.88 14.33 18.54
N SER A 298 -34.94 13.85 19.16
CA SER A 298 -35.86 14.68 19.95
C SER A 298 -35.22 15.27 21.21
N ARG A 299 -34.16 14.65 21.70
CA ARG A 299 -33.38 15.11 22.86
C ARG A 299 -32.31 16.16 22.50
N CYS A 300 -32.06 16.38 21.22
CA CYS A 300 -31.02 17.26 20.70
C CYS A 300 -31.55 18.22 19.63
N PRO A 301 -32.58 19.02 19.92
CA PRO A 301 -33.26 19.85 18.92
C PRO A 301 -32.37 20.93 18.31
N THR A 302 -31.45 21.54 19.08
CA THR A 302 -30.51 22.54 18.57
C THR A 302 -29.51 21.93 17.61
N THR A 303 -28.98 20.76 17.96
CA THR A 303 -28.05 20.00 17.09
C THR A 303 -28.74 19.63 15.77
N MET A 304 -29.97 19.14 15.83
CA MET A 304 -30.74 18.81 14.64
C MET A 304 -31.07 20.04 13.78
N ALA A 305 -31.38 21.17 14.40
CA ALA A 305 -31.64 22.43 13.69
C ALA A 305 -30.38 22.95 12.99
N ALA A 306 -29.23 22.91 13.66
CA ALA A 306 -27.94 23.31 13.07
C ALA A 306 -27.55 22.39 11.91
N TRP A 307 -27.64 21.07 12.09
CA TRP A 307 -27.34 20.08 11.06
C TRP A 307 -28.28 20.20 9.85
N SER A 308 -29.56 20.43 10.02
CA SER A 308 -30.54 20.50 8.91
C SER A 308 -30.25 21.61 7.90
N GLN A 309 -29.44 22.61 8.26
CA GLN A 309 -29.02 23.71 7.38
C GLN A 309 -27.76 23.38 6.57
N THR A 310 -27.18 22.21 6.76
CA THR A 310 -26.01 21.79 6.01
C THR A 310 -26.41 21.00 4.74
N PRO A 311 -25.58 20.98 3.69
CA PRO A 311 -25.90 20.22 2.47
C PRO A 311 -25.58 18.71 2.67
N TRP A 312 -26.41 18.02 3.41
CA TRP A 312 -26.25 16.58 3.65
C TRP A 312 -26.69 15.70 2.47
N PRO A 313 -26.04 14.55 2.23
CA PRO A 313 -26.39 13.62 1.16
C PRO A 313 -27.62 12.79 1.53
N ASP A 314 -28.68 12.85 0.67
CA ASP A 314 -29.88 12.06 0.84
C ASP A 314 -29.79 10.76 0.05
N GLN A 315 -29.38 9.70 0.72
CA GLN A 315 -29.22 8.37 0.12
C GLN A 315 -29.81 7.33 1.10
N ALA A 316 -31.09 7.05 0.98
CA ALA A 316 -31.82 6.15 1.87
C ALA A 316 -31.11 4.82 2.10
N GLY A 317 -31.04 4.37 3.35
CA GLY A 317 -30.34 3.15 3.76
C GLY A 317 -28.81 3.29 3.86
N ARG A 318 -28.25 4.51 3.70
CA ARG A 318 -26.80 4.74 3.77
C ARG A 318 -26.42 6.04 4.45
N THR A 319 -26.85 7.17 3.88
CA THR A 319 -26.53 8.52 4.35
C THR A 319 -27.80 9.39 4.34
N PRO A 320 -27.86 10.47 5.10
CA PRO A 320 -26.81 11.00 5.97
C PRO A 320 -26.63 10.20 7.27
N VAL A 321 -25.46 10.38 7.87
CA VAL A 321 -25.20 10.04 9.27
C VAL A 321 -24.97 11.35 10.04
N ALA A 322 -25.55 11.45 11.23
CA ALA A 322 -25.21 12.49 12.20
C ALA A 322 -25.19 11.86 13.60
N MET A 323 -24.09 12.04 14.32
CA MET A 323 -23.93 11.38 15.63
C MET A 323 -22.92 12.10 16.52
N TYR A 324 -23.06 11.96 17.82
CA TYR A 324 -21.99 12.21 18.75
C TYR A 324 -21.09 10.97 18.82
N SER A 325 -19.83 11.13 18.41
CA SER A 325 -18.79 10.11 18.50
C SER A 325 -18.01 10.30 19.80
N VAL A 326 -18.04 9.29 20.63
CA VAL A 326 -17.43 9.28 21.97
C VAL A 326 -16.27 8.30 21.99
N LEU A 327 -15.08 8.79 22.28
CA LEU A 327 -13.86 7.97 22.39
C LEU A 327 -13.34 8.04 23.84
N LYS A 328 -13.34 6.91 24.53
CA LYS A 328 -12.87 6.80 25.92
C LYS A 328 -11.38 7.08 26.06
N PRO A 329 -10.88 7.34 27.27
CA PRO A 329 -9.46 7.48 27.54
C PRO A 329 -8.61 6.35 26.96
N ARG A 330 -7.39 6.68 26.55
CA ARG A 330 -6.38 5.71 26.09
C ARG A 330 -6.90 4.78 24.98
N THR A 331 -7.67 5.34 24.04
CA THR A 331 -8.27 4.58 22.94
C THR A 331 -7.82 5.13 21.59
N ARG A 332 -7.47 4.21 20.69
CA ARG A 332 -7.14 4.51 19.29
C ARG A 332 -8.19 3.91 18.37
N ILE A 333 -8.60 4.66 17.36
CA ILE A 333 -9.32 4.16 16.19
C ILE A 333 -8.25 3.87 15.13
N PRO A 334 -8.08 2.60 14.70
CA PRO A 334 -7.01 2.22 13.77
C PRO A 334 -7.22 2.83 12.38
N PRO A 335 -6.17 2.83 11.51
CA PRO A 335 -6.26 3.30 10.14
C PRO A 335 -7.38 2.62 9.36
N HIS A 336 -8.24 3.40 8.72
CA HIS A 336 -9.38 2.91 7.93
C HIS A 336 -9.80 3.91 6.87
N VAL A 337 -10.73 3.50 6.02
CA VAL A 337 -11.28 4.32 4.94
C VAL A 337 -12.79 4.28 4.93
N GLY A 338 -13.42 5.31 4.38
CA GLY A 338 -14.87 5.46 4.27
C GLY A 338 -15.47 4.81 3.02
N ALA A 339 -16.76 5.04 2.84
CA ALA A 339 -17.56 4.32 1.85
C ALA A 339 -17.60 4.96 0.46
N SER A 340 -17.55 6.29 0.35
CA SER A 340 -17.72 7.00 -0.93
C SER A 340 -17.11 8.39 -0.87
N ASN A 341 -16.39 8.78 -1.92
CA ASN A 341 -15.83 10.12 -2.08
C ASN A 341 -16.85 11.17 -2.59
N CYS A 342 -18.09 10.77 -2.82
CA CYS A 342 -19.19 11.73 -3.11
C CYS A 342 -19.63 12.50 -1.89
N ARG A 343 -19.38 11.97 -0.71
CA ARG A 343 -19.63 12.60 0.58
C ARG A 343 -18.33 12.82 1.32
N LEU A 344 -18.30 13.85 2.11
CA LEU A 344 -17.22 14.18 3.04
C LEU A 344 -17.77 14.08 4.46
N VAL A 345 -16.86 13.97 5.42
CA VAL A 345 -17.21 13.93 6.83
C VAL A 345 -16.82 15.26 7.50
N THR A 346 -17.76 15.80 8.26
CA THR A 346 -17.57 16.99 9.08
C THR A 346 -17.38 16.58 10.54
N HIS A 347 -16.34 17.12 11.17
CA HIS A 347 -16.12 17.02 12.61
C HIS A 347 -16.31 18.38 13.26
N LEU A 348 -17.25 18.50 14.20
CA LEU A 348 -17.34 19.62 15.15
C LEU A 348 -16.91 19.12 16.54
N PRO A 349 -15.73 19.47 17.02
CA PRO A 349 -15.21 19.02 18.31
C PRO A 349 -15.97 19.65 19.47
N LEU A 350 -16.52 18.85 20.37
CA LEU A 350 -17.30 19.31 21.54
C LEU A 350 -16.47 19.30 22.81
N ILE A 351 -15.83 18.17 23.11
CA ILE A 351 -14.96 17.97 24.27
C ILE A 351 -13.69 17.29 23.74
N VAL A 352 -12.57 17.97 23.86
CA VAL A 352 -11.30 17.47 23.37
C VAL A 352 -10.20 17.81 24.38
N PRO A 353 -9.80 16.85 25.20
CA PRO A 353 -8.66 17.01 26.09
C PRO A 353 -7.34 17.03 25.30
N ALA A 354 -6.28 17.54 25.92
CA ALA A 354 -4.93 17.52 25.35
C ALA A 354 -4.49 16.07 25.04
N GLY A 355 -3.78 15.87 23.94
CA GLY A 355 -3.34 14.54 23.51
C GLY A 355 -4.32 13.81 22.58
N CYS A 356 -5.39 14.48 22.15
CA CYS A 356 -6.29 13.95 21.12
C CYS A 356 -5.88 14.43 19.74
N ARG A 357 -5.63 13.49 18.81
CA ARG A 357 -5.14 13.77 17.46
C ARG A 357 -5.95 13.01 16.41
N PHE A 358 -5.95 13.55 15.20
CA PHE A 358 -6.61 12.96 14.05
C PHE A 358 -5.73 13.08 12.81
N ARG A 359 -5.48 11.97 12.13
CA ARG A 359 -4.70 11.92 10.89
C ARG A 359 -5.61 11.59 9.72
N VAL A 360 -5.43 12.31 8.62
CA VAL A 360 -5.94 11.95 7.30
C VAL A 360 -4.75 11.98 6.34
N GLY A 361 -4.45 10.88 5.70
CA GLY A 361 -3.27 10.76 4.85
C GLY A 361 -1.98 11.18 5.56
N ASN A 362 -1.33 12.20 5.05
CA ASN A 362 -0.08 12.73 5.60
C ASN A 362 -0.26 13.86 6.64
N GLN A 363 -1.50 14.34 6.84
CA GLN A 363 -1.77 15.45 7.75
C GLN A 363 -2.33 14.95 9.08
N THR A 364 -1.66 15.29 10.17
CA THR A 364 -2.16 15.11 11.53
C THR A 364 -2.55 16.45 12.11
N ARG A 365 -3.78 16.54 12.65
CA ARG A 365 -4.32 17.74 13.28
C ARG A 365 -4.80 17.44 14.69
N GLU A 366 -4.72 18.43 15.57
CA GLU A 366 -5.39 18.43 16.87
C GLU A 366 -6.72 19.17 16.73
N TRP A 367 -7.77 18.64 17.36
CA TRP A 367 -9.05 19.33 17.36
C TRP A 367 -9.03 20.56 18.27
N VAL A 368 -9.63 21.63 17.80
CA VAL A 368 -9.91 22.81 18.60
C VAL A 368 -11.41 22.84 18.92
N PRO A 369 -11.84 22.79 20.19
CA PRO A 369 -13.25 22.83 20.54
C PRO A 369 -13.99 24.00 19.87
N GLY A 370 -15.12 23.70 19.24
CA GLY A 370 -15.92 24.68 18.51
C GLY A 370 -15.42 25.07 17.13
N LYS A 371 -14.30 24.51 16.64
CA LYS A 371 -13.77 24.72 15.28
C LYS A 371 -13.91 23.47 14.45
N ALA A 372 -14.86 23.50 13.53
CA ALA A 372 -15.14 22.37 12.64
C ALA A 372 -14.16 22.32 11.45
N TRP A 373 -13.96 21.10 10.96
CA TRP A 373 -13.32 20.85 9.68
C TRP A 373 -14.05 19.79 8.88
N VAL A 374 -13.76 19.73 7.59
CA VAL A 374 -14.30 18.77 6.65
C VAL A 374 -13.15 18.04 5.98
N PHE A 375 -13.25 16.72 5.84
CA PHE A 375 -12.21 15.88 5.26
C PHE A 375 -12.80 14.75 4.40
N ASP A 376 -11.99 14.20 3.50
CA ASP A 376 -12.33 13.01 2.71
C ASP A 376 -11.98 11.74 3.51
N ASP A 377 -13.00 11.07 4.03
CA ASP A 377 -12.84 9.84 4.80
C ASP A 377 -12.45 8.61 3.94
N THR A 378 -12.50 8.72 2.61
CA THR A 378 -12.00 7.67 1.72
C THR A 378 -10.48 7.64 1.60
N ILE A 379 -9.81 8.69 2.06
CA ILE A 379 -8.37 8.69 2.35
C ILE A 379 -8.17 8.03 3.72
N GLU A 380 -7.14 7.21 3.84
CA GLU A 380 -6.84 6.52 5.10
C GLU A 380 -6.72 7.52 6.26
N HIS A 381 -7.49 7.26 7.31
CA HIS A 381 -7.53 8.12 8.50
C HIS A 381 -7.61 7.32 9.79
N GLU A 382 -7.19 7.95 10.89
CA GLU A 382 -7.16 7.37 12.24
C GLU A 382 -7.25 8.43 13.32
N ALA A 383 -7.63 8.01 14.54
CA ALA A 383 -7.82 8.91 15.66
C ALA A 383 -7.21 8.37 16.96
N TRP A 384 -6.70 9.27 17.80
CA TRP A 384 -6.17 8.95 19.12
C TRP A 384 -6.82 9.79 20.19
N ASN A 385 -7.11 9.17 21.31
CA ASN A 385 -7.33 9.81 22.59
C ASN A 385 -6.27 9.30 23.59
N ASP A 386 -5.12 9.97 23.62
CA ASP A 386 -4.01 9.63 24.51
C ASP A 386 -4.17 10.28 25.89
N SER A 387 -5.33 10.90 26.18
CA SER A 387 -5.66 11.52 27.47
C SER A 387 -6.31 10.54 28.46
N ASP A 388 -6.51 11.01 29.68
CA ASP A 388 -7.27 10.30 30.72
C ASP A 388 -8.74 10.74 30.78
N GLU A 389 -9.19 11.55 29.81
CA GLU A 389 -10.54 12.10 29.73
C GLU A 389 -11.26 11.67 28.48
N LEU A 390 -12.57 11.90 28.42
CA LEU A 390 -13.42 11.56 27.29
C LEU A 390 -13.23 12.53 26.13
N ARG A 391 -13.05 12.03 24.88
CA ARG A 391 -13.09 12.85 23.66
C ARG A 391 -14.44 12.72 22.99
N VAL A 392 -15.06 13.86 22.65
CA VAL A 392 -16.36 13.92 21.97
C VAL A 392 -16.33 14.84 20.77
N VAL A 393 -16.81 14.33 19.65
CA VAL A 393 -16.94 15.06 18.40
C VAL A 393 -18.34 14.81 17.83
N LEU A 394 -19.05 15.87 17.42
CA LEU A 394 -20.20 15.73 16.55
C LEU A 394 -19.69 15.46 15.13
N ILE A 395 -20.11 14.32 14.56
CA ILE A 395 -19.74 13.85 13.22
C ILE A 395 -21.01 13.86 12.37
N PHE A 396 -20.89 14.41 11.15
CA PHE A 396 -21.97 14.32 10.18
C PHE A 396 -21.48 14.39 8.74
N ASP A 397 -22.27 13.82 7.84
CA ASP A 397 -22.00 13.78 6.41
C ASP A 397 -22.34 15.11 5.73
N THR A 398 -21.55 15.49 4.72
CA THR A 398 -21.87 16.57 3.79
C THR A 398 -21.55 16.16 2.35
N TRP A 399 -22.23 16.73 1.36
CA TRP A 399 -21.88 16.53 -0.04
C TRP A 399 -20.48 17.06 -0.35
N HIS A 400 -19.76 16.37 -1.23
CA HIS A 400 -18.54 16.88 -1.80
C HIS A 400 -18.85 18.18 -2.57
N PRO A 401 -18.14 19.32 -2.29
CA PRO A 401 -18.54 20.64 -2.80
C PRO A 401 -18.42 20.78 -4.32
N MET A 402 -17.58 19.95 -4.96
CA MET A 402 -17.40 19.98 -6.42
C MET A 402 -18.41 19.16 -7.20
N LEU A 403 -19.30 18.43 -6.54
CA LEU A 403 -20.42 17.77 -7.23
C LEU A 403 -21.46 18.79 -7.65
N SER A 404 -21.82 18.76 -8.93
CA SER A 404 -22.94 19.54 -9.44
C SER A 404 -24.28 19.06 -8.83
N PRO A 405 -25.33 19.88 -8.85
CA PRO A 405 -26.66 19.46 -8.42
C PRO A 405 -27.17 18.22 -9.20
N GLU A 406 -26.80 18.12 -10.47
CA GLU A 406 -27.15 16.98 -11.33
C GLU A 406 -26.49 15.70 -10.87
N GLU A 407 -25.18 15.75 -10.59
CA GLU A 407 -24.42 14.60 -10.09
C GLU A 407 -24.94 14.13 -8.74
N ARG A 408 -25.26 15.05 -7.81
CA ARG A 408 -25.87 14.70 -6.51
C ARG A 408 -27.19 13.95 -6.71
N ARG A 409 -28.08 14.44 -7.60
CA ARG A 409 -29.32 13.75 -7.91
C ARG A 409 -29.10 12.38 -8.51
N MET A 410 -28.12 12.22 -9.41
CA MET A 410 -27.79 10.94 -10.03
C MET A 410 -27.19 9.95 -9.03
N VAL A 411 -26.34 10.40 -8.11
CA VAL A 411 -25.81 9.55 -7.03
C VAL A 411 -26.92 9.09 -6.10
N THR A 412 -27.88 9.96 -5.75
CA THR A 412 -29.05 9.59 -4.95
C THR A 412 -29.91 8.55 -5.69
N ALA A 413 -30.18 8.77 -6.99
CA ALA A 413 -30.94 7.82 -7.81
C ALA A 413 -30.25 6.47 -7.97
N LEU A 414 -28.91 6.47 -8.16
CA LEU A 414 -28.10 5.25 -8.20
C LEU A 414 -28.23 4.43 -6.91
N ASN A 415 -28.14 5.08 -5.75
CA ASN A 415 -28.30 4.38 -4.46
C ASN A 415 -29.69 3.77 -4.30
N ALA A 416 -30.74 4.48 -4.70
CA ALA A 416 -32.12 3.95 -4.68
C ALA A 416 -32.26 2.73 -5.59
N ALA A 417 -31.70 2.77 -6.80
CA ALA A 417 -31.70 1.64 -7.73
C ALA A 417 -30.92 0.43 -7.19
N LEU A 418 -29.74 0.64 -6.59
CA LEU A 418 -28.97 -0.43 -5.96
C LEU A 418 -29.72 -1.07 -4.79
N ASN A 419 -30.39 -0.28 -3.96
CA ASN A 419 -31.19 -0.81 -2.87
C ASN A 419 -32.36 -1.64 -3.39
N ALA A 420 -33.07 -1.16 -4.41
CA ALA A 420 -34.19 -1.89 -5.04
C ALA A 420 -33.73 -3.21 -5.65
N TYR A 421 -32.55 -3.23 -6.33
CA TYR A 421 -31.99 -4.45 -6.90
C TYR A 421 -31.63 -5.48 -5.82
N ASN A 422 -30.97 -5.05 -4.76
CA ASN A 422 -30.59 -5.94 -3.66
C ASN A 422 -31.81 -6.51 -2.90
N THR A 423 -32.90 -5.74 -2.79
CA THR A 423 -34.13 -6.20 -2.15
C THR A 423 -34.89 -7.20 -3.03
N SER A 424 -34.89 -7.00 -4.35
CA SER A 424 -35.54 -7.92 -5.29
C SER A 424 -34.77 -9.25 -5.41
N SER A 425 -33.44 -9.22 -5.36
CA SER A 425 -32.63 -10.45 -5.43
C SER A 425 -32.68 -11.31 -4.16
N SER A 426 -33.02 -10.73 -3.01
CA SER A 426 -33.25 -11.52 -1.78
C SER A 426 -34.63 -12.20 -1.74
N ALA A 427 -35.58 -11.73 -2.51
CA ALA A 427 -36.93 -12.34 -2.60
C ALA A 427 -36.96 -13.60 -3.49
N ASP A 428 -35.97 -13.77 -4.41
CA ASP A 428 -35.88 -14.95 -5.29
C ASP A 428 -35.13 -16.16 -4.66
N TYR A 429 -34.66 -16.06 -3.44
CA TYR A 429 -33.98 -17.15 -2.71
C TYR A 429 -34.83 -17.80 -1.62
N ASP A 430 -36.08 -17.39 -1.43
CA ASP A 430 -37.06 -17.99 -0.53
C ASP A 430 -38.02 -18.93 -1.30
N VAL A 431 -37.49 -19.81 -2.15
CA VAL A 431 -38.25 -20.92 -2.76
C VAL A 431 -37.55 -22.26 -2.49
#